data_4692c2e602a9d278a6bd35a6e16d957e
#
_entry.id   4692c2e602a9d278a6bd35a6e16d957e
#
_cell.length_a   1.000
_cell.length_b   1.000
_cell.length_c   1.000
_cell.angle_alpha   90.00
_cell.angle_beta   90.00
_cell.angle_gamma   90.00
#
_symmetry.space_group_name_H-M   'P 1'
#
loop_
_entity.id
_entity.type
_entity.pdbx_description
1 polymer ?
#
loop_
_entity_poly.entity_id
_entity_poly.type
_entity_poly.pdbx_seq_one_letter_code
_entity_poly.pdbx_strand_id
1 'polypeptide(L)'
;MNEETPWIGPNGQVMERLELHLTYTCPERCVFCSEDHRMRKFKPFPVNWARAATVLRTHASRGVTNIHVTGGEPTIHPQFVEVLALAKKLGMRTSVGTIGTMLAREDFAKRALPHLDEGLFSLHGPNAEVHDALAGRPGSFDQVTRALTLAQKLKPGFGAYVNTVMTRKNIDCLPDTVALADSLGAQLIVISNTTPEGAALDSYADLAVPQAKLAEILPQVPARAQTAVLRFFGVPMCLLGEHRMLSNDLHWDPRVTVEWAAEPGKVVFDDFYNWKPDRKRTMLTPCEQCELNQVCMGVYNRYDELWPAHAADLVPISLDTE
;
A
#
# COMPACT_ATOMS: atom_id res chain seq x y z
N MET A 1 -34.18 -5.82 11.86
CA MET A 1 -32.76 -5.61 11.60
C MET A 1 -32.62 -4.11 11.45
N ASN A 2 -31.92 -3.43 12.37
CA ASN A 2 -31.64 -2.00 12.17
C ASN A 2 -30.78 -1.88 10.93
N GLU A 3 -31.27 -1.16 9.93
CA GLU A 3 -30.44 -0.73 8.79
C GLU A 3 -29.31 0.11 9.36
N GLU A 4 -28.10 -0.47 9.39
CA GLU A 4 -26.95 0.24 9.88
C GLU A 4 -26.65 1.35 8.85
N THR A 5 -26.67 2.60 9.32
CA THR A 5 -26.46 3.77 8.47
C THR A 5 -25.07 3.71 7.82
N PRO A 6 -24.93 4.00 6.51
CA PRO A 6 -23.64 4.09 5.85
C PRO A 6 -22.71 5.07 6.58
N TRP A 7 -21.40 4.77 6.58
CA TRP A 7 -20.41 5.74 7.06
C TRP A 7 -20.23 6.86 6.04
N ILE A 8 -20.54 8.06 6.48
CA ILE A 8 -20.46 9.26 5.66
C ILE A 8 -19.33 10.14 6.21
N GLY A 9 -18.37 10.49 5.35
CA GLY A 9 -17.27 11.38 5.68
C GLY A 9 -17.67 12.83 5.82
N PRO A 10 -16.73 13.69 6.26
CA PRO A 10 -16.96 15.12 6.45
C PRO A 10 -17.42 15.86 5.18
N ASN A 11 -17.12 15.32 4.02
CA ASN A 11 -17.50 15.86 2.70
C ASN A 11 -18.74 15.20 2.08
N GLY A 12 -19.47 14.38 2.85
CA GLY A 12 -20.64 13.62 2.36
C GLY A 12 -20.28 12.34 1.58
N GLN A 13 -19.01 11.99 1.46
CA GLN A 13 -18.57 10.78 0.79
C GLN A 13 -18.88 9.53 1.61
N VAL A 14 -19.43 8.50 0.96
CA VAL A 14 -19.68 7.18 1.59
C VAL A 14 -18.36 6.39 1.65
N MET A 15 -18.14 5.68 2.75
CA MET A 15 -17.01 4.78 2.93
C MET A 15 -17.32 3.44 2.25
N GLU A 16 -16.74 3.21 1.08
CA GLU A 16 -17.01 2.00 0.29
C GLU A 16 -15.95 0.92 0.41
N ARG A 17 -14.79 1.26 0.99
CA ARG A 17 -13.64 0.35 1.06
C ARG A 17 -13.32 -0.08 2.47
N LEU A 18 -13.24 -1.41 2.67
CA LEU A 18 -12.73 -2.07 3.87
C LEU A 18 -11.30 -2.57 3.62
N GLU A 19 -10.39 -2.26 4.53
CA GLU A 19 -9.08 -2.88 4.63
C GLU A 19 -9.04 -3.76 5.87
N LEU A 20 -8.88 -5.08 5.68
CA LEU A 20 -8.91 -6.06 6.77
C LEU A 20 -7.51 -6.65 6.98
N HIS A 21 -6.93 -6.42 8.16
CA HIS A 21 -5.72 -7.09 8.61
C HIS A 21 -6.05 -8.51 9.09
N LEU A 22 -5.94 -9.49 8.18
CA LEU A 22 -6.38 -10.87 8.44
C LEU A 22 -5.38 -11.66 9.30
N THR A 23 -4.08 -11.35 9.20
CA THR A 23 -3.02 -12.03 9.95
C THR A 23 -1.87 -11.08 10.25
N TYR A 24 -1.14 -11.37 11.33
CA TYR A 24 0.12 -10.69 11.71
C TYR A 24 1.34 -11.60 11.54
N THR A 25 1.19 -12.67 10.75
CA THR A 25 2.29 -13.56 10.38
C THR A 25 2.72 -13.24 8.95
N CYS A 26 4.03 -13.07 8.74
CA CYS A 26 4.64 -12.88 7.43
C CYS A 26 5.95 -13.68 7.38
N PRO A 27 6.27 -14.37 6.28
CA PRO A 27 7.54 -15.06 6.11
C PRO A 27 8.70 -14.12 5.79
N GLU A 28 8.42 -12.88 5.36
CA GLU A 28 9.42 -11.85 5.11
C GLU A 28 9.75 -11.01 6.34
N ARG A 29 10.87 -10.28 6.25
CA ARG A 29 11.36 -9.32 7.24
C ARG A 29 11.85 -8.07 6.52
N CYS A 30 10.93 -7.44 5.77
CA CYS A 30 11.25 -6.27 4.97
C CYS A 30 11.83 -5.16 5.85
N VAL A 31 12.98 -4.60 5.41
CA VAL A 31 13.69 -3.56 6.19
C VAL A 31 12.86 -2.30 6.40
N PHE A 32 11.87 -2.07 5.55
CA PHE A 32 10.96 -0.91 5.56
C PHE A 32 9.54 -1.24 6.04
N CYS A 33 9.29 -2.42 6.61
CA CYS A 33 7.94 -2.88 6.95
C CYS A 33 7.25 -1.95 7.96
N SER A 34 6.21 -1.25 7.54
CA SER A 34 5.39 -0.39 8.41
C SER A 34 4.61 -1.17 9.46
N GLU A 35 4.32 -2.45 9.16
CA GLU A 35 3.54 -3.33 10.04
C GLU A 35 4.39 -4.13 11.04
N ASP A 36 5.73 -4.04 11.00
CA ASP A 36 6.59 -4.91 11.80
C ASP A 36 6.33 -4.83 13.30
N HIS A 37 6.16 -3.63 13.86
CA HIS A 37 5.84 -3.48 15.28
C HIS A 37 4.48 -4.10 15.63
N ARG A 38 3.48 -3.97 14.77
CA ARG A 38 2.18 -4.61 14.91
C ARG A 38 2.27 -6.12 14.79
N MET A 39 3.01 -6.61 13.79
CA MET A 39 3.22 -8.04 13.60
C MET A 39 3.88 -8.67 14.84
N ARG A 40 4.92 -8.05 15.40
CA ARG A 40 5.56 -8.54 16.64
C ARG A 40 4.57 -8.59 17.81
N LYS A 41 3.72 -7.55 17.94
CA LYS A 41 2.79 -7.40 19.06
C LYS A 41 1.57 -8.30 18.96
N PHE A 42 0.97 -8.40 17.77
CA PHE A 42 -0.33 -9.05 17.57
C PHE A 42 -0.28 -10.44 16.92
N LYS A 43 0.92 -10.94 16.58
CA LYS A 43 1.09 -12.31 16.08
C LYS A 43 0.40 -13.38 16.94
N PRO A 44 0.34 -13.28 18.29
CA PRO A 44 -0.39 -14.24 19.13
C PRO A 44 -1.91 -14.17 19.00
N PHE A 45 -2.45 -13.17 18.32
CA PHE A 45 -3.89 -12.91 18.20
C PHE A 45 -4.36 -13.05 16.74
N PRO A 46 -4.43 -14.26 16.16
CA PRO A 46 -4.90 -14.43 14.78
C PRO A 46 -6.37 -14.05 14.67
N VAL A 47 -6.74 -13.48 13.54
CA VAL A 47 -8.16 -13.22 13.22
C VAL A 47 -8.80 -14.54 12.82
N ASN A 48 -9.73 -15.04 13.64
CA ASN A 48 -10.43 -16.27 13.35
C ASN A 48 -11.61 -16.04 12.38
N TRP A 49 -12.15 -17.16 11.84
CA TRP A 49 -13.26 -17.12 10.89
C TRP A 49 -14.48 -16.35 11.40
N ALA A 50 -14.91 -16.59 12.64
CA ALA A 50 -16.11 -15.95 13.19
C ALA A 50 -15.96 -14.42 13.20
N ARG A 51 -14.79 -13.93 13.61
CA ARG A 51 -14.47 -12.49 13.63
C ARG A 51 -14.40 -11.90 12.23
N ALA A 52 -13.67 -12.53 11.30
CA ALA A 52 -13.60 -12.09 9.91
C ALA A 52 -15.00 -12.05 9.26
N ALA A 53 -15.81 -13.08 9.46
CA ALA A 53 -17.16 -13.15 8.93
C ALA A 53 -18.10 -12.09 9.52
N THR A 54 -17.95 -11.75 10.81
CA THR A 54 -18.70 -10.65 11.45
C THR A 54 -18.31 -9.32 10.82
N VAL A 55 -17.02 -9.02 10.72
CA VAL A 55 -16.53 -7.79 10.07
C VAL A 55 -17.11 -7.65 8.67
N LEU A 56 -17.00 -8.68 7.83
CA LEU A 56 -17.52 -8.63 6.46
C LEU A 56 -19.01 -8.33 6.40
N ARG A 57 -19.83 -8.99 7.22
CA ARG A 57 -21.28 -8.78 7.22
C ARG A 57 -21.65 -7.40 7.74
N THR A 58 -21.02 -6.94 8.82
CA THR A 58 -21.26 -5.61 9.40
C THR A 58 -20.93 -4.52 8.39
N HIS A 59 -19.78 -4.62 7.70
CA HIS A 59 -19.37 -3.58 6.76
C HIS A 59 -20.19 -3.63 5.45
N ALA A 60 -20.57 -4.84 4.99
CA ALA A 60 -21.50 -4.98 3.86
C ALA A 60 -22.86 -4.32 4.14
N SER A 61 -23.42 -4.51 5.36
CA SER A 61 -24.70 -3.89 5.73
C SER A 61 -24.63 -2.36 5.84
N ARG A 62 -23.42 -1.81 5.94
CA ARG A 62 -23.13 -0.36 5.95
C ARG A 62 -22.74 0.22 4.59
N GLY A 63 -22.92 -0.55 3.51
CA GLY A 63 -22.67 -0.07 2.16
C GLY A 63 -21.23 -0.22 1.66
N VAL A 64 -20.35 -0.93 2.39
CA VAL A 64 -19.02 -1.26 1.87
C VAL A 64 -19.14 -2.25 0.72
N THR A 65 -18.57 -1.88 -0.43
CA THR A 65 -18.61 -2.65 -1.68
C THR A 65 -17.26 -3.25 -2.07
N ASN A 66 -16.17 -2.85 -1.42
CA ASN A 66 -14.82 -3.28 -1.74
C ASN A 66 -14.08 -3.75 -0.47
N ILE A 67 -13.40 -4.90 -0.56
CA ILE A 67 -12.50 -5.34 0.50
C ILE A 67 -11.07 -5.48 -0.03
N HIS A 68 -10.10 -4.97 0.75
CA HIS A 68 -8.68 -5.23 0.62
C HIS A 68 -8.20 -6.06 1.81
N VAL A 69 -7.76 -7.29 1.56
CA VAL A 69 -7.22 -8.16 2.61
C VAL A 69 -5.72 -7.97 2.71
N THR A 70 -5.21 -7.66 3.90
CA THR A 70 -3.82 -7.31 4.17
C THR A 70 -3.36 -7.79 5.56
N GLY A 71 -2.34 -7.14 6.14
CA GLY A 71 -1.74 -7.41 7.45
C GLY A 71 -0.28 -7.81 7.31
N GLY A 72 0.10 -9.03 7.78
CA GLY A 72 1.37 -9.66 7.41
C GLY A 72 1.31 -10.18 5.97
N GLU A 73 1.32 -11.51 5.78
CA GLU A 73 1.02 -12.11 4.46
C GLU A 73 -0.35 -12.82 4.54
N PRO A 74 -1.42 -12.21 4.02
CA PRO A 74 -2.78 -12.75 4.23
C PRO A 74 -3.01 -14.09 3.54
N THR A 75 -2.31 -14.41 2.45
CA THR A 75 -2.51 -15.65 1.70
C THR A 75 -2.09 -16.90 2.48
N ILE A 76 -1.26 -16.76 3.54
CA ILE A 76 -0.91 -17.90 4.41
C ILE A 76 -1.95 -18.16 5.51
N HIS A 77 -2.95 -17.28 5.66
CA HIS A 77 -4.02 -17.51 6.62
C HIS A 77 -4.86 -18.73 6.21
N PRO A 78 -5.13 -19.70 7.12
CA PRO A 78 -5.82 -20.94 6.76
C PRO A 78 -7.18 -20.75 6.08
N GLN A 79 -7.86 -19.65 6.42
CA GLN A 79 -9.23 -19.35 5.96
C GLN A 79 -9.27 -18.20 4.94
N PHE A 80 -8.14 -17.89 4.28
CA PHE A 80 -8.06 -16.80 3.33
C PHE A 80 -9.06 -16.95 2.18
N VAL A 81 -9.16 -18.15 1.60
CA VAL A 81 -10.07 -18.42 0.46
C VAL A 81 -11.53 -18.30 0.90
N GLU A 82 -11.87 -18.80 2.09
CA GLU A 82 -13.21 -18.70 2.66
C GLU A 82 -13.62 -17.25 2.93
N VAL A 83 -12.69 -16.42 3.40
CA VAL A 83 -12.91 -14.97 3.62
C VAL A 83 -13.26 -14.29 2.29
N LEU A 84 -12.48 -14.54 1.23
CA LEU A 84 -12.77 -14.02 -0.09
C LEU A 84 -14.09 -14.52 -0.66
N ALA A 85 -14.38 -15.82 -0.51
CA ALA A 85 -15.65 -16.42 -0.96
C ALA A 85 -16.86 -15.78 -0.28
N LEU A 86 -16.77 -15.49 1.04
CA LEU A 86 -17.82 -14.80 1.76
C LEU A 86 -17.97 -13.34 1.27
N ALA A 87 -16.86 -12.62 1.07
CA ALA A 87 -16.89 -11.26 0.54
C ALA A 87 -17.57 -11.20 -0.84
N LYS A 88 -17.25 -12.14 -1.74
CA LYS A 88 -17.93 -12.28 -3.05
C LYS A 88 -19.42 -12.55 -2.89
N LYS A 89 -19.80 -13.44 -1.95
CA LYS A 89 -21.21 -13.75 -1.66
C LYS A 89 -21.99 -12.53 -1.12
N LEU A 90 -21.30 -11.62 -0.45
CA LEU A 90 -21.85 -10.34 0.04
C LEU A 90 -21.84 -9.22 -1.04
N GLY A 91 -21.44 -9.55 -2.27
CA GLY A 91 -21.41 -8.59 -3.39
C GLY A 91 -20.16 -7.69 -3.44
N MET A 92 -19.17 -7.96 -2.61
CA MET A 92 -17.96 -7.13 -2.56
C MET A 92 -17.00 -7.45 -3.73
N ARG A 93 -16.34 -6.42 -4.26
CA ARG A 93 -15.09 -6.54 -5.02
C ARG A 93 -13.96 -6.91 -4.05
N THR A 94 -13.10 -7.84 -4.45
CA THR A 94 -12.08 -8.40 -3.56
C THR A 94 -10.68 -8.11 -4.05
N SER A 95 -9.81 -7.66 -3.16
CA SER A 95 -8.41 -7.43 -3.42
C SER A 95 -7.52 -7.95 -2.29
N VAL A 96 -6.23 -8.17 -2.60
CA VAL A 96 -5.23 -8.61 -1.63
C VAL A 96 -3.93 -7.85 -1.78
N GLY A 97 -3.32 -7.42 -0.66
CA GLY A 97 -1.92 -7.03 -0.60
C GLY A 97 -1.07 -8.25 -0.29
N THR A 98 -0.09 -8.60 -1.15
CA THR A 98 0.64 -9.87 -1.02
C THR A 98 2.07 -9.79 -1.52
N ILE A 99 2.94 -10.56 -0.89
CA ILE A 99 4.30 -10.87 -1.35
C ILE A 99 4.33 -12.08 -2.30
N GLY A 100 3.17 -12.63 -2.68
CA GLY A 100 3.04 -13.72 -3.65
C GLY A 100 3.24 -15.14 -3.11
N THR A 101 3.54 -15.32 -1.83
CA THR A 101 3.98 -16.61 -1.25
C THR A 101 3.09 -17.79 -1.64
N MET A 102 1.77 -17.68 -1.43
CA MET A 102 0.88 -18.78 -1.75
C MET A 102 0.34 -18.70 -3.18
N LEU A 103 0.18 -17.50 -3.74
CA LEU A 103 -0.28 -17.32 -5.13
C LEU A 103 0.75 -17.80 -6.17
N ALA A 104 2.02 -17.95 -5.80
CA ALA A 104 3.03 -18.61 -6.63
C ALA A 104 2.82 -20.12 -6.77
N ARG A 105 1.96 -20.72 -5.96
CA ARG A 105 1.61 -22.14 -6.00
C ARG A 105 0.32 -22.32 -6.81
N GLU A 106 0.41 -23.06 -7.90
CA GLU A 106 -0.70 -23.20 -8.86
C GLU A 106 -1.95 -23.83 -8.24
N ASP A 107 -1.78 -24.81 -7.34
CA ASP A 107 -2.87 -25.46 -6.61
C ASP A 107 -3.65 -24.46 -5.72
N PHE A 108 -2.95 -23.58 -5.06
CA PHE A 108 -3.56 -22.53 -4.24
C PHE A 108 -4.17 -21.43 -5.12
N ALA A 109 -3.45 -20.95 -6.12
CA ALA A 109 -3.93 -19.92 -7.03
C ALA A 109 -5.25 -20.33 -7.72
N LYS A 110 -5.38 -21.57 -8.17
CA LYS A 110 -6.63 -22.11 -8.74
C LYS A 110 -7.82 -22.07 -7.78
N ARG A 111 -7.59 -22.16 -6.46
CA ARG A 111 -8.66 -22.07 -5.47
C ARG A 111 -8.99 -20.63 -5.08
N ALA A 112 -7.99 -19.75 -5.02
CA ALA A 112 -8.15 -18.38 -4.57
C ALA A 112 -8.67 -17.43 -5.66
N LEU A 113 -8.12 -17.52 -6.89
CA LEU A 113 -8.41 -16.58 -7.98
C LEU A 113 -9.89 -16.51 -8.41
N PRO A 114 -10.72 -17.57 -8.34
CA PRO A 114 -12.16 -17.42 -8.60
C PRO A 114 -12.85 -16.42 -7.67
N HIS A 115 -12.30 -16.21 -6.47
CA HIS A 115 -12.84 -15.31 -5.45
C HIS A 115 -12.05 -14.00 -5.29
N LEU A 116 -11.02 -13.74 -6.11
CA LEU A 116 -10.13 -12.60 -6.01
C LEU A 116 -10.16 -11.80 -7.31
N ASP A 117 -10.57 -10.54 -7.27
CA ASP A 117 -10.67 -9.70 -8.47
C ASP A 117 -9.35 -9.02 -8.82
N GLU A 118 -8.55 -8.64 -7.80
CA GLU A 118 -7.29 -7.93 -8.00
C GLU A 118 -6.28 -8.25 -6.89
N GLY A 119 -5.00 -8.04 -7.19
CA GLY A 119 -3.90 -8.20 -6.24
C GLY A 119 -2.86 -7.10 -6.37
N LEU A 120 -2.43 -6.56 -5.24
CA LEU A 120 -1.32 -5.61 -5.10
C LEU A 120 -0.08 -6.40 -4.65
N PHE A 121 0.80 -6.69 -5.60
CA PHE A 121 2.01 -7.48 -5.37
C PHE A 121 3.19 -6.60 -4.96
N SER A 122 3.92 -7.00 -3.92
CA SER A 122 5.09 -6.28 -3.43
C SER A 122 6.34 -6.64 -4.23
N LEU A 123 6.80 -5.72 -5.11
CA LEU A 123 8.01 -5.90 -5.92
C LEU A 123 8.94 -4.69 -5.72
N HIS A 124 10.11 -4.89 -5.09
CA HIS A 124 10.94 -3.80 -4.58
C HIS A 124 12.31 -3.67 -5.27
N GLY A 125 12.54 -4.40 -6.35
CA GLY A 125 13.77 -4.35 -7.13
C GLY A 125 13.62 -5.03 -8.48
N PRO A 126 14.51 -4.74 -9.45
CA PRO A 126 14.44 -5.28 -10.80
C PRO A 126 15.01 -6.71 -10.91
N ASN A 127 15.58 -7.22 -9.83
CA ASN A 127 16.20 -8.54 -9.74
C ASN A 127 16.18 -9.08 -8.30
N ALA A 128 16.56 -10.35 -8.12
CA ALA A 128 16.58 -11.02 -6.84
C ALA A 128 17.56 -10.38 -5.84
N GLU A 129 18.70 -9.88 -6.28
CA GLU A 129 19.70 -9.26 -5.40
C GLU A 129 19.11 -8.07 -4.63
N VAL A 130 18.48 -7.14 -5.33
CA VAL A 130 17.89 -5.94 -4.73
C VAL A 130 16.61 -6.28 -3.95
N HIS A 131 15.71 -7.04 -4.58
CA HIS A 131 14.41 -7.35 -3.98
C HIS A 131 14.56 -8.17 -2.69
N ASP A 132 15.30 -9.27 -2.73
CA ASP A 132 15.45 -10.19 -1.58
C ASP A 132 16.18 -9.52 -0.40
N ALA A 133 17.16 -8.64 -0.70
CA ALA A 133 17.84 -7.85 0.33
C ALA A 133 16.88 -6.88 1.05
N LEU A 134 15.89 -6.31 0.35
CA LEU A 134 14.86 -5.43 0.93
C LEU A 134 13.78 -6.22 1.65
N ALA A 135 13.34 -7.35 1.09
CA ALA A 135 12.36 -8.26 1.67
C ALA A 135 12.89 -9.04 2.88
N GLY A 136 14.24 -9.10 3.04
CA GLY A 136 14.89 -9.87 4.08
C GLY A 136 14.69 -11.38 3.93
N ARG A 137 14.50 -11.87 2.70
CA ARG A 137 14.22 -13.28 2.41
C ARG A 137 14.71 -13.69 1.01
N PRO A 138 15.69 -14.61 0.92
CA PRO A 138 16.10 -15.18 -0.36
C PRO A 138 14.95 -15.91 -1.08
N GLY A 139 14.87 -15.74 -2.40
CA GLY A 139 13.85 -16.34 -3.27
C GLY A 139 12.50 -15.63 -3.28
N SER A 140 12.38 -14.49 -2.62
CA SER A 140 11.16 -13.69 -2.60
C SER A 140 10.85 -13.08 -3.96
N PHE A 141 11.86 -12.63 -4.68
CA PHE A 141 11.75 -12.11 -6.05
C PHE A 141 11.08 -13.12 -7.00
N ASP A 142 11.58 -14.35 -7.01
CA ASP A 142 11.05 -15.42 -7.88
C ASP A 142 9.61 -15.78 -7.49
N GLN A 143 9.28 -15.72 -6.21
CA GLN A 143 7.91 -15.97 -5.76
C GLN A 143 6.93 -14.90 -6.23
N VAL A 144 7.25 -13.63 -6.02
CA VAL A 144 6.33 -12.54 -6.38
C VAL A 144 6.14 -12.42 -7.89
N THR A 145 7.21 -12.53 -8.66
CA THR A 145 7.16 -12.48 -10.14
C THR A 145 6.38 -13.66 -10.71
N ARG A 146 6.60 -14.88 -10.17
CA ARG A 146 5.82 -16.06 -10.53
C ARG A 146 4.34 -15.91 -10.15
N ALA A 147 4.02 -15.39 -8.96
CA ALA A 147 2.64 -15.19 -8.52
C ALA A 147 1.89 -14.22 -9.43
N LEU A 148 2.52 -13.10 -9.76
CA LEU A 148 1.99 -12.08 -10.66
C LEU A 148 1.67 -12.66 -12.05
N THR A 149 2.63 -13.37 -12.65
CA THR A 149 2.48 -14.02 -13.96
C THR A 149 1.42 -15.11 -13.92
N LEU A 150 1.43 -15.95 -12.88
CA LEU A 150 0.49 -17.07 -12.74
C LEU A 150 -0.95 -16.61 -12.56
N ALA A 151 -1.17 -15.53 -11.77
CA ALA A 151 -2.50 -14.97 -11.54
C ALA A 151 -3.14 -14.51 -12.87
N GLN A 152 -2.41 -13.78 -13.69
CA GLN A 152 -2.87 -13.32 -15.01
C GLN A 152 -3.11 -14.48 -16.00
N LYS A 153 -2.23 -15.49 -15.96
CA LYS A 153 -2.37 -16.69 -16.79
C LYS A 153 -3.63 -17.49 -16.45
N LEU A 154 -3.91 -17.67 -15.15
CA LEU A 154 -5.04 -18.48 -14.68
C LEU A 154 -6.37 -17.72 -14.68
N LYS A 155 -6.34 -16.40 -14.58
CA LYS A 155 -7.51 -15.53 -14.61
C LYS A 155 -7.29 -14.35 -15.56
N PRO A 156 -7.56 -14.49 -16.87
CA PRO A 156 -7.57 -13.35 -17.79
C PRO A 156 -8.48 -12.24 -17.28
N GLY A 157 -7.98 -11.00 -17.30
CA GLY A 157 -8.69 -9.85 -16.73
C GLY A 157 -8.53 -9.66 -15.20
N PHE A 158 -7.68 -10.46 -14.55
CA PHE A 158 -7.28 -10.23 -13.16
C PHE A 158 -6.58 -8.86 -13.03
N GLY A 159 -7.00 -8.05 -12.05
CA GLY A 159 -6.34 -6.78 -11.73
C GLY A 159 -4.96 -7.01 -11.10
N ALA A 160 -3.93 -6.96 -11.92
CA ALA A 160 -2.54 -7.15 -11.48
C ALA A 160 -1.91 -5.79 -11.18
N TYR A 161 -1.69 -5.49 -9.91
CA TYR A 161 -1.09 -4.23 -9.43
C TYR A 161 0.21 -4.52 -8.69
N VAL A 162 1.14 -3.57 -8.75
CA VAL A 162 2.44 -3.68 -8.08
C VAL A 162 2.62 -2.51 -7.12
N ASN A 163 3.13 -2.78 -5.92
CA ASN A 163 3.64 -1.76 -5.01
C ASN A 163 5.15 -1.89 -4.85
N THR A 164 5.85 -0.77 -5.03
CA THR A 164 7.28 -0.64 -4.80
C THR A 164 7.54 0.41 -3.72
N VAL A 165 8.19 0.02 -2.62
CA VAL A 165 8.62 0.97 -1.59
C VAL A 165 10.01 1.49 -1.95
N MET A 166 10.15 2.81 -2.06
CA MET A 166 11.41 3.51 -2.31
C MET A 166 12.24 3.59 -1.03
N THR A 167 13.50 3.25 -1.15
CA THR A 167 14.51 3.40 -0.11
C THR A 167 15.83 3.85 -0.72
N ARG A 168 16.80 4.29 0.08
CA ARG A 168 18.17 4.56 -0.40
C ARG A 168 18.81 3.36 -1.11
N LYS A 169 18.32 2.14 -0.84
CA LYS A 169 18.91 0.90 -1.37
C LYS A 169 18.43 0.54 -2.78
N ASN A 170 17.29 1.09 -3.20
CA ASN A 170 16.71 0.76 -4.52
C ASN A 170 16.32 1.96 -5.37
N ILE A 171 16.53 3.19 -4.89
CA ILE A 171 16.12 4.39 -5.63
C ILE A 171 16.79 4.50 -6.99
N ASP A 172 18.06 4.13 -7.10
CA ASP A 172 18.82 4.24 -8.36
C ASP A 172 18.37 3.21 -9.42
N CYS A 173 17.79 2.07 -8.99
CA CYS A 173 17.22 1.06 -9.90
C CYS A 173 15.68 1.09 -9.96
N LEU A 174 15.05 2.12 -9.39
CA LEU A 174 13.59 2.28 -9.44
C LEU A 174 13.02 2.30 -10.87
N PRO A 175 13.64 3.03 -11.84
CA PRO A 175 13.17 3.01 -13.22
C PRO A 175 13.15 1.60 -13.83
N ASP A 176 14.14 0.75 -13.53
CA ASP A 176 14.20 -0.62 -14.02
C ASP A 176 13.20 -1.53 -13.32
N THR A 177 12.92 -1.27 -12.03
CA THR A 177 11.86 -1.98 -11.29
C THR A 177 10.48 -1.70 -11.91
N VAL A 178 10.23 -0.45 -12.29
CA VAL A 178 8.98 -0.05 -12.97
C VAL A 178 8.87 -0.72 -14.35
N ALA A 179 9.96 -0.69 -15.14
CA ALA A 179 9.98 -1.36 -16.45
C ALA A 179 9.73 -2.87 -16.34
N LEU A 180 10.29 -3.52 -15.32
CA LEU A 180 10.02 -4.94 -15.05
C LEU A 180 8.57 -5.17 -14.68
N ALA A 181 8.00 -4.39 -13.76
CA ALA A 181 6.61 -4.53 -13.34
C ALA A 181 5.64 -4.36 -14.53
N ASP A 182 5.87 -3.36 -15.38
CA ASP A 182 5.10 -3.13 -16.61
C ASP A 182 5.23 -4.31 -17.58
N SER A 183 6.44 -4.83 -17.80
CA SER A 183 6.69 -6.01 -18.67
C SER A 183 6.04 -7.29 -18.13
N LEU A 184 5.85 -7.40 -16.83
CA LEU A 184 5.11 -8.51 -16.19
C LEU A 184 3.58 -8.30 -16.27
N GLY A 185 3.11 -7.24 -16.94
CA GLY A 185 1.69 -6.97 -17.17
C GLY A 185 0.97 -6.31 -16.00
N ALA A 186 1.69 -5.60 -15.13
CA ALA A 186 1.05 -4.77 -14.11
C ALA A 186 0.22 -3.66 -14.78
N GLN A 187 -1.04 -3.50 -14.34
CA GLN A 187 -1.94 -2.45 -14.83
C GLN A 187 -1.83 -1.16 -14.03
N LEU A 188 -1.40 -1.27 -12.77
CA LEU A 188 -1.13 -0.15 -11.86
C LEU A 188 0.17 -0.43 -11.10
N ILE A 189 1.05 0.57 -11.06
CA ILE A 189 2.26 0.52 -10.26
C ILE A 189 2.21 1.67 -9.25
N VAL A 190 2.12 1.34 -7.97
CA VAL A 190 2.19 2.31 -6.88
C VAL A 190 3.63 2.38 -6.38
N ILE A 191 4.20 3.57 -6.44
CA ILE A 191 5.55 3.87 -5.97
C ILE A 191 5.40 4.58 -4.63
N SER A 192 5.67 3.87 -3.54
CA SER A 192 5.46 4.35 -2.18
C SER A 192 6.75 4.88 -1.56
N ASN A 193 6.72 6.08 -1.02
CA ASN A 193 7.82 6.56 -0.18
C ASN A 193 7.86 5.75 1.13
N THR A 194 9.06 5.60 1.71
CA THR A 194 9.23 4.91 3.00
C THR A 194 8.44 5.62 4.09
N THR A 195 7.40 4.96 4.61
CA THR A 195 6.59 5.48 5.71
C THR A 195 7.33 5.28 7.04
N PRO A 196 7.46 6.31 7.91
CA PRO A 196 8.17 6.20 9.17
C PRO A 196 7.36 5.46 10.25
N GLU A 197 7.16 4.16 10.03
CA GLU A 197 6.41 3.25 10.90
C GLU A 197 7.07 1.87 10.94
N GLY A 198 6.84 1.12 12.01
CA GLY A 198 7.38 -0.23 12.17
C GLY A 198 8.90 -0.27 12.06
N ALA A 199 9.43 -1.24 11.29
CA ALA A 199 10.87 -1.37 11.06
C ALA A 199 11.47 -0.15 10.35
N ALA A 200 10.69 0.49 9.46
CA ALA A 200 11.14 1.71 8.80
C ALA A 200 11.36 2.87 9.78
N LEU A 201 10.57 2.99 10.84
CA LEU A 201 10.79 4.01 11.87
C LEU A 201 12.12 3.81 12.61
N ASP A 202 12.43 2.55 12.94
CA ASP A 202 13.65 2.18 13.67
C ASP A 202 14.94 2.50 12.87
N SER A 203 14.85 2.46 11.53
CA SER A 203 15.99 2.68 10.61
C SER A 203 15.74 3.80 9.60
N TYR A 204 14.91 4.78 9.94
CA TYR A 204 14.43 5.77 8.96
C TYR A 204 15.54 6.59 8.33
N ALA A 205 16.56 6.96 9.11
CA ALA A 205 17.70 7.72 8.63
C ALA A 205 18.51 6.98 7.54
N ASP A 206 18.55 5.64 7.61
CA ASP A 206 19.28 4.80 6.66
C ASP A 206 18.45 4.44 5.42
N LEU A 207 17.10 4.53 5.55
CA LEU A 207 16.19 4.09 4.50
C LEU A 207 15.61 5.26 3.68
N ALA A 208 15.27 6.37 4.34
CA ALA A 208 14.60 7.48 3.67
C ALA A 208 15.48 8.11 2.58
N VAL A 209 14.92 8.25 1.39
CA VAL A 209 15.61 8.86 0.24
C VAL A 209 15.65 10.37 0.44
N PRO A 210 16.82 11.04 0.22
CA PRO A 210 16.90 12.49 0.23
C PRO A 210 15.95 13.12 -0.80
N GLN A 211 15.29 14.22 -0.45
CA GLN A 211 14.33 14.88 -1.35
C GLN A 211 14.97 15.34 -2.66
N ALA A 212 16.19 15.86 -2.61
CA ALA A 212 16.94 16.20 -3.82
C ALA A 212 17.10 14.99 -4.76
N LYS A 213 17.34 13.79 -4.19
CA LYS A 213 17.43 12.56 -5.00
C LYS A 213 16.08 12.11 -5.54
N LEU A 214 14.98 12.30 -4.78
CA LEU A 214 13.63 12.08 -5.29
C LEU A 214 13.32 13.02 -6.45
N ALA A 215 13.62 14.30 -6.34
CA ALA A 215 13.43 15.28 -7.39
C ALA A 215 14.24 14.97 -8.67
N GLU A 216 15.40 14.34 -8.53
CA GLU A 216 16.23 13.89 -9.66
C GLU A 216 15.62 12.66 -10.37
N ILE A 217 15.20 11.67 -9.62
CA ILE A 217 14.82 10.36 -10.18
C ILE A 217 13.33 10.29 -10.57
N LEU A 218 12.41 10.80 -9.75
CA LEU A 218 10.98 10.57 -9.94
C LEU A 218 10.42 11.12 -11.25
N PRO A 219 10.86 12.27 -11.79
CA PRO A 219 10.41 12.74 -13.10
C PRO A 219 10.76 11.82 -14.27
N GLN A 220 11.79 10.96 -14.11
CA GLN A 220 12.25 10.05 -15.16
C GLN A 220 11.47 8.72 -15.17
N VAL A 221 10.81 8.38 -14.06
CA VAL A 221 10.16 7.08 -13.86
C VAL A 221 8.97 6.86 -14.79
N PRO A 222 8.09 7.84 -15.07
CA PRO A 222 6.93 7.63 -15.94
C PRO A 222 7.26 7.14 -17.33
N ALA A 223 8.40 7.55 -17.90
CA ALA A 223 8.85 7.09 -19.21
C ALA A 223 9.18 5.57 -19.26
N ARG A 224 9.29 4.92 -18.12
CA ARG A 224 9.62 3.48 -18.01
C ARG A 224 8.39 2.56 -18.01
N ALA A 225 7.19 3.11 -17.79
CA ALA A 225 5.94 2.39 -17.91
C ALA A 225 5.33 2.64 -19.29
N GLN A 226 5.10 1.57 -20.06
CA GLN A 226 4.53 1.65 -21.40
C GLN A 226 3.00 1.50 -21.37
N THR A 227 2.49 0.69 -20.45
CA THR A 227 1.08 0.30 -20.37
C THR A 227 0.47 0.55 -18.98
N ALA A 228 1.28 0.42 -17.92
CA ALA A 228 0.82 0.57 -16.55
C ALA A 228 0.53 2.03 -16.19
N VAL A 229 -0.54 2.23 -15.43
CA VAL A 229 -0.78 3.51 -14.75
C VAL A 229 0.17 3.63 -13.56
N LEU A 230 0.77 4.81 -13.36
CA LEU A 230 1.61 5.07 -12.19
C LEU A 230 0.88 5.89 -11.14
N ARG A 231 1.21 5.65 -9.86
CA ARG A 231 0.82 6.49 -8.73
C ARG A 231 1.98 6.62 -7.74
N PHE A 232 2.22 7.83 -7.25
CA PHE A 232 3.23 8.11 -6.23
C PHE A 232 2.55 8.35 -4.88
N PHE A 233 2.83 7.51 -3.90
CA PHE A 233 2.28 7.62 -2.55
C PHE A 233 3.32 8.18 -1.57
N GLY A 234 2.90 9.13 -0.71
CA GLY A 234 3.74 9.70 0.33
C GLY A 234 4.86 10.61 -0.17
N VAL A 235 4.74 11.15 -1.39
CA VAL A 235 5.70 12.05 -2.02
C VAL A 235 5.10 13.45 -2.12
N PRO A 236 5.80 14.52 -1.69
CA PRO A 236 5.38 15.90 -1.96
C PRO A 236 5.23 16.13 -3.47
N MET A 237 4.12 16.75 -3.88
CA MET A 237 3.79 16.90 -5.31
C MET A 237 4.82 17.74 -6.08
N CYS A 238 5.49 18.68 -5.43
CA CYS A 238 6.55 19.50 -6.04
C CYS A 238 7.79 18.69 -6.47
N LEU A 239 8.01 17.49 -5.90
CA LEU A 239 9.11 16.61 -6.30
C LEU A 239 8.79 15.75 -7.53
N LEU A 240 7.57 15.80 -8.05
CA LEU A 240 7.13 15.04 -9.21
C LEU A 240 7.25 15.84 -10.53
N GLY A 241 7.61 17.10 -10.47
CA GLY A 241 7.71 17.98 -11.64
C GLY A 241 6.40 18.06 -12.42
N GLU A 242 6.46 17.90 -13.74
CA GLU A 242 5.27 17.87 -14.63
C GLU A 242 4.33 16.69 -14.35
N HIS A 243 4.81 15.64 -13.66
CA HIS A 243 4.05 14.43 -13.36
C HIS A 243 3.26 14.51 -12.03
N ARG A 244 3.06 15.71 -11.47
CA ARG A 244 2.35 15.93 -10.20
C ARG A 244 0.95 15.32 -10.13
N MET A 245 0.28 15.21 -11.28
CA MET A 245 -1.04 14.57 -11.38
C MET A 245 -1.01 13.05 -11.13
N LEU A 246 0.16 12.42 -11.09
CA LEU A 246 0.32 11.02 -10.70
C LEU A 246 0.40 10.84 -9.17
N SER A 247 0.33 11.92 -8.38
CA SER A 247 0.30 11.82 -6.92
C SER A 247 -0.94 11.07 -6.44
N ASN A 248 -0.74 10.09 -5.57
CA ASN A 248 -1.85 9.36 -4.95
C ASN A 248 -2.66 10.21 -3.96
N ASP A 249 -2.14 11.38 -3.56
CA ASP A 249 -2.88 12.34 -2.74
C ASP A 249 -4.17 12.82 -3.47
N LEU A 250 -4.12 12.91 -4.82
CA LEU A 250 -5.26 13.26 -5.68
C LEU A 250 -6.20 12.08 -5.95
N HIS A 251 -5.74 10.85 -5.74
CA HIS A 251 -6.46 9.63 -6.08
C HIS A 251 -6.70 8.75 -4.84
N TRP A 252 -6.73 9.38 -3.67
CA TRP A 252 -6.97 8.65 -2.44
C TRP A 252 -8.40 8.09 -2.40
N ASP A 253 -8.47 6.82 -2.04
CA ASP A 253 -9.71 6.09 -1.84
C ASP A 253 -9.92 5.91 -0.32
N PRO A 254 -10.86 6.65 0.28
CA PRO A 254 -11.16 6.55 1.70
C PRO A 254 -11.51 5.13 2.11
N ARG A 255 -10.99 4.68 3.26
CA ARG A 255 -11.17 3.31 3.74
C ARG A 255 -11.32 3.21 5.22
N VAL A 256 -12.07 2.22 5.67
CA VAL A 256 -12.03 1.75 7.04
C VAL A 256 -11.02 0.62 7.13
N THR A 257 -10.03 0.76 8.00
CA THR A 257 -9.05 -0.30 8.31
C THR A 257 -9.49 -1.00 9.59
N VAL A 258 -9.67 -2.32 9.53
CA VAL A 258 -10.02 -3.15 10.68
C VAL A 258 -8.81 -3.97 11.09
N GLU A 259 -8.32 -3.69 12.28
CA GLU A 259 -7.06 -4.25 12.76
C GLU A 259 -6.99 -4.36 14.29
N TRP A 260 -6.02 -5.13 14.79
CA TRP A 260 -5.73 -5.14 16.22
C TRP A 260 -5.01 -3.86 16.66
N ALA A 261 -5.47 -3.30 17.76
CA ALA A 261 -4.84 -2.18 18.46
C ALA A 261 -4.68 -2.49 19.95
N ALA A 262 -3.79 -1.75 20.60
CA ALA A 262 -3.61 -1.84 22.05
C ALA A 262 -4.17 -0.57 22.69
N GLU A 263 -5.06 -0.78 23.63
CA GLU A 263 -5.54 0.22 24.57
C GLU A 263 -4.97 -0.07 25.98
N PRO A 264 -5.02 0.87 26.92
CA PRO A 264 -4.60 0.62 28.30
C PRO A 264 -5.31 -0.61 28.87
N GLY A 265 -4.55 -1.64 29.23
CA GLY A 265 -5.02 -2.87 29.85
C GLY A 265 -5.74 -3.88 28.93
N LYS A 266 -5.88 -3.62 27.62
CA LYS A 266 -6.54 -4.55 26.69
C LYS A 266 -6.01 -4.47 25.27
N VAL A 267 -6.33 -5.51 24.50
CA VAL A 267 -6.14 -5.55 23.04
C VAL A 267 -7.52 -5.53 22.40
N VAL A 268 -7.75 -4.62 21.48
CA VAL A 268 -9.01 -4.43 20.77
C VAL A 268 -8.83 -4.71 19.28
N PHE A 269 -9.91 -5.19 18.65
CA PHE A 269 -9.99 -5.33 17.21
C PHE A 269 -11.05 -4.34 16.74
N ASP A 270 -10.65 -3.26 16.10
CA ASP A 270 -11.46 -2.06 15.95
C ASP A 270 -11.31 -1.42 14.56
N ASP A 271 -12.19 -0.47 14.27
CA ASP A 271 -12.32 0.25 13.02
C ASP A 271 -11.57 1.57 13.08
N PHE A 272 -10.66 1.80 12.11
CA PHE A 272 -9.90 3.04 11.93
C PHE A 272 -10.25 3.69 10.60
N TYR A 273 -10.77 4.92 10.63
CA TYR A 273 -11.26 5.63 9.45
C TYR A 273 -10.17 6.50 8.83
N ASN A 274 -9.81 6.22 7.59
CA ASN A 274 -8.76 6.91 6.84
C ASN A 274 -9.38 7.71 5.69
N TRP A 275 -9.78 8.95 5.96
CA TRP A 275 -10.40 9.85 4.98
C TRP A 275 -9.40 10.50 4.04
N LYS A 276 -8.18 10.71 4.48
CA LYS A 276 -7.08 11.36 3.74
C LYS A 276 -5.78 10.59 3.93
N PRO A 277 -4.84 10.69 2.99
CA PRO A 277 -3.52 10.06 3.11
C PRO A 277 -2.52 10.92 3.88
N ASP A 278 -2.97 11.64 4.91
CA ASP A 278 -2.20 12.63 5.69
C ASP A 278 -1.44 12.02 6.88
N ARG A 279 -1.55 10.71 7.09
CA ARG A 279 -0.94 10.01 8.22
C ARG A 279 0.55 10.32 8.34
N LYS A 280 0.95 10.92 9.49
CA LYS A 280 2.34 11.31 9.80
C LYS A 280 2.97 12.28 8.79
N ARG A 281 2.17 13.05 8.09
CA ARG A 281 2.62 14.06 7.13
C ARG A 281 2.30 15.47 7.63
N THR A 282 3.12 16.44 7.22
CA THR A 282 2.99 17.86 7.58
C THR A 282 3.35 18.75 6.41
N MET A 283 2.75 19.94 6.40
CA MET A 283 3.12 21.04 5.51
C MET A 283 4.23 21.87 6.18
N LEU A 284 5.18 22.34 5.39
CA LEU A 284 6.29 23.20 5.83
C LEU A 284 6.08 24.64 5.39
N THR A 285 6.87 25.58 5.93
CA THR A 285 6.77 27.00 5.59
C THR A 285 6.75 27.31 4.09
N PRO A 286 7.59 26.69 3.21
CA PRO A 286 7.48 26.91 1.77
C PRO A 286 6.11 26.51 1.19
N CYS A 287 5.41 25.55 1.81
CA CYS A 287 4.11 25.08 1.33
C CYS A 287 2.98 26.11 1.54
N GLU A 288 3.16 27.10 2.40
CA GLU A 288 2.16 28.17 2.63
C GLU A 288 1.91 28.99 1.36
N GLN A 289 2.92 29.12 0.50
CA GLN A 289 2.85 29.84 -0.78
C GLN A 289 2.54 28.92 -1.98
N CYS A 290 2.30 27.63 -1.74
CA CYS A 290 2.08 26.63 -2.80
C CYS A 290 0.59 26.52 -3.13
N GLU A 291 0.22 26.64 -4.39
CA GLU A 291 -1.18 26.53 -4.85
C GLU A 291 -1.75 25.12 -4.72
N LEU A 292 -0.90 24.11 -4.53
CA LEU A 292 -1.33 22.73 -4.27
C LEU A 292 -1.45 22.39 -2.78
N ASN A 293 -1.34 23.36 -1.87
CA ASN A 293 -1.35 23.13 -0.42
C ASN A 293 -2.66 22.54 0.13
N GLN A 294 -3.77 22.64 -0.63
CA GLN A 294 -5.07 22.08 -0.23
C GLN A 294 -5.21 20.58 -0.59
N VAL A 295 -4.37 20.06 -1.49
CA VAL A 295 -4.47 18.69 -1.99
C VAL A 295 -3.21 17.86 -1.72
N CYS A 296 -2.04 18.49 -1.65
CA CYS A 296 -0.78 17.86 -1.25
C CYS A 296 -0.76 17.65 0.27
N MET A 297 -0.29 16.49 0.72
CA MET A 297 -0.17 16.19 2.16
C MET A 297 1.21 16.56 2.74
N GLY A 298 2.12 17.15 1.94
CA GLY A 298 3.46 17.56 2.39
C GLY A 298 4.43 16.39 2.60
N VAL A 299 5.29 16.51 3.59
CA VAL A 299 6.37 15.56 3.90
C VAL A 299 6.04 14.71 5.13
N TYR A 300 6.74 13.60 5.32
CA TYR A 300 6.66 12.87 6.58
C TYR A 300 7.31 13.64 7.72
N ASN A 301 6.64 13.76 8.88
CA ASN A 301 7.14 14.48 10.06
C ASN A 301 8.53 13.99 10.46
N ARG A 302 8.76 12.67 10.43
CA ARG A 302 10.06 12.10 10.78
C ARG A 302 11.18 12.54 9.87
N TYR A 303 10.88 12.81 8.59
CA TYR A 303 11.86 13.35 7.66
C TYR A 303 12.27 14.78 8.07
N ASP A 304 11.30 15.63 8.38
CA ASP A 304 11.54 16.99 8.85
C ASP A 304 12.31 17.04 10.17
N GLU A 305 11.96 16.18 11.12
CA GLU A 305 12.67 16.05 12.40
C GLU A 305 14.17 15.72 12.23
N LEU A 306 14.51 14.84 11.28
CA LEU A 306 15.88 14.40 11.07
C LEU A 306 16.70 15.37 10.22
N TRP A 307 16.06 16.06 9.29
CA TRP A 307 16.72 16.94 8.33
C TRP A 307 15.95 18.25 8.13
N PRO A 308 15.87 19.13 9.14
CA PRO A 308 15.04 20.35 9.06
C PRO A 308 15.49 21.31 7.94
N ALA A 309 16.74 21.23 7.51
CA ALA A 309 17.25 22.08 6.41
C ALA A 309 16.67 21.70 5.03
N HIS A 310 16.05 20.53 4.89
CA HIS A 310 15.49 20.04 3.61
C HIS A 310 14.29 20.87 3.11
N ALA A 311 13.71 21.72 3.95
CA ALA A 311 12.64 22.62 3.54
C ALA A 311 13.06 23.51 2.36
N ALA A 312 14.38 23.81 2.23
CA ALA A 312 14.93 24.55 1.10
C ALA A 312 14.90 23.78 -0.23
N ASP A 313 14.78 22.46 -0.19
CA ASP A 313 14.67 21.60 -1.40
C ASP A 313 13.24 21.60 -1.97
N LEU A 314 12.25 22.09 -1.22
CA LEU A 314 10.86 22.15 -1.66
C LEU A 314 10.59 23.45 -2.42
N VAL A 315 10.21 23.33 -3.67
CA VAL A 315 9.85 24.47 -4.51
C VAL A 315 8.34 24.59 -4.56
N PRO A 316 7.75 25.67 -4.00
CA PRO A 316 6.31 25.93 -4.13
C PRO A 316 5.89 25.96 -5.60
N ILE A 317 4.74 25.39 -5.91
CA ILE A 317 4.18 25.39 -7.26
C ILE A 317 3.26 26.60 -7.39
N SER A 318 3.47 27.42 -8.46
CA SER A 318 2.53 28.40 -8.95
C SER A 318 1.92 27.89 -10.26
N LEU A 319 0.60 27.95 -10.39
CA LEU A 319 -0.13 27.53 -11.58
C LEU A 319 -0.20 28.64 -12.66
N ASP A 320 0.18 29.88 -12.30
CA ASP A 320 0.14 31.04 -13.20
C ASP A 320 1.33 31.11 -14.18
N THR A 321 2.28 30.15 -14.13
CA THR A 321 3.52 30.15 -14.90
C THR A 321 3.60 29.07 -15.99
N GLU A 322 2.47 28.41 -16.32
CA GLU A 322 2.42 27.40 -17.40
C GLU A 322 1.68 27.89 -18.65
#